data_b3c9d3cff8e09ac19e2d12cbda9f6b8d
#
_entry.id   b3c9d3cff8e09ac19e2d12cbda9f6b8d
#
_cell.length_a   1.000
_cell.length_b   1.000
_cell.length_c   1.000
_cell.angle_alpha   90.00
_cell.angle_beta   90.00
_cell.angle_gamma   90.00
#
_symmetry.space_group_name_H-M   'P 1'
#
loop_
_entity.id
_entity.type
_entity.pdbx_description
1 polymer ?
#
loop_
_entity_poly.entity_id
_entity_poly.type
_entity_poly.pdbx_seq_one_letter_code
_entity_poly.pdbx_strand_id
1 'polypeptide(L)'
;MLIPDIELKNISRYRAEQMGAAMLFVILFHVALDRGDPFYGLRRCGNVGVDIFLFLSGVGLWFAWSKNQDILHFYRRRLLRIVPTWLVCATAFYLPDYLGPRKFSRSLVDLIGDITINWDFWLHDELTFWYVPAIMLLYLLAPLYMKLISRHSEYRWTPVLMIVWCIMVQWVLPIHHAVGHLEIFWSRVPIFFIGINCGEMVRTERRIEGSAVWMLLIAFAMTFGTSLYLEQERHGMFPLFVERMLYIPFTICSVLVMNRIFRRTPQWVNRSFRFVGALSLEAYLIHIHFVLVYIEPHHLGYWPTFLATVAITLPIAWVLQWIVTKLPAMIMKRKNQ
;
A
#
# COMPACT_ATOMS: atom_id res chain seq x y z
N MET A 1 21.47 14.03 -26.26
CA MET A 1 21.89 13.48 -24.95
C MET A 1 21.14 12.17 -24.74
N LEU A 2 21.83 11.02 -24.78
CA LEU A 2 21.21 9.71 -24.59
C LEU A 2 20.78 9.58 -23.12
N ILE A 3 19.51 9.31 -22.88
CA ILE A 3 19.02 9.01 -21.52
C ILE A 3 19.51 7.61 -21.15
N PRO A 4 20.20 7.45 -20.01
CA PRO A 4 20.70 6.14 -19.58
C PRO A 4 19.55 5.18 -19.29
N ASP A 5 19.78 3.89 -19.55
CA ASP A 5 18.86 2.79 -19.30
C ASP A 5 18.38 2.72 -17.85
N ILE A 6 17.19 2.19 -17.64
CA ILE A 6 16.66 1.87 -16.32
C ILE A 6 16.85 0.36 -16.07
N GLU A 7 17.67 0.04 -15.08
CA GLU A 7 17.87 -1.32 -14.63
C GLU A 7 16.75 -1.74 -13.70
N LEU A 8 15.94 -2.72 -14.08
CA LEU A 8 14.78 -3.16 -13.28
C LEU A 8 15.17 -3.77 -11.93
N LYS A 9 16.40 -4.32 -11.80
CA LYS A 9 16.92 -4.79 -10.49
C LYS A 9 16.92 -3.71 -9.41
N ASN A 10 17.01 -2.44 -9.79
CA ASN A 10 16.99 -1.33 -8.85
C ASN A 10 15.62 -1.18 -8.15
N ILE A 11 14.52 -1.73 -8.69
CA ILE A 11 13.23 -1.81 -7.98
C ILE A 11 13.41 -2.61 -6.68
N SER A 12 14.11 -3.73 -6.73
CA SER A 12 14.43 -4.51 -5.53
C SER A 12 15.47 -3.82 -4.64
N ARG A 13 16.48 -3.18 -5.24
CA ARG A 13 17.56 -2.49 -4.53
C ARG A 13 17.05 -1.30 -3.71
N TYR A 14 16.19 -0.47 -4.29
CA TYR A 14 15.62 0.74 -3.65
C TYR A 14 14.19 0.52 -3.15
N ARG A 15 13.79 -0.76 -2.93
CA ARG A 15 12.43 -1.09 -2.51
C ARG A 15 12.03 -0.42 -1.20
N ALA A 16 12.92 -0.39 -0.22
CA ALA A 16 12.63 0.23 1.07
C ALA A 16 12.47 1.75 0.95
N GLU A 17 13.31 2.40 0.14
CA GLU A 17 13.21 3.83 -0.15
C GLU A 17 11.90 4.18 -0.85
N GLN A 18 11.48 3.37 -1.82
CA GLN A 18 10.21 3.56 -2.53
C GLN A 18 9.02 3.33 -1.60
N MET A 19 9.08 2.35 -0.70
CA MET A 19 8.06 2.18 0.35
C MET A 19 8.02 3.37 1.32
N GLY A 20 9.16 3.98 1.61
CA GLY A 20 9.22 5.21 2.40
C GLY A 20 8.54 6.38 1.72
N ALA A 21 8.81 6.59 0.43
CA ALA A 21 8.12 7.61 -0.36
C ALA A 21 6.61 7.35 -0.44
N ALA A 22 6.22 6.09 -0.67
CA ALA A 22 4.81 5.68 -0.69
C ALA A 22 4.09 5.97 0.64
N MET A 23 4.75 5.74 1.79
CA MET A 23 4.18 6.06 3.09
C MET A 23 3.98 7.57 3.29
N LEU A 24 4.93 8.39 2.86
CA LEU A 24 4.78 9.85 2.90
C LEU A 24 3.63 10.31 1.99
N PHE A 25 3.46 9.72 0.80
CA PHE A 25 2.31 10.01 -0.07
C PHE A 25 0.98 9.64 0.59
N VAL A 26 0.92 8.52 1.29
CA VAL A 26 -0.28 8.11 2.05
C VAL A 26 -0.60 9.11 3.16
N ILE A 27 0.40 9.58 3.93
CA ILE A 27 0.18 10.60 4.96
C ILE A 27 -0.28 11.93 4.33
N LEU A 28 0.38 12.38 3.25
CA LEU A 28 -0.04 13.57 2.49
C LEU A 28 -1.49 13.50 2.04
N PHE A 29 -1.93 12.34 1.55
CA PHE A 29 -3.30 12.11 1.12
C PHE A 29 -4.32 12.26 2.25
N HIS A 30 -3.99 11.81 3.48
CA HIS A 30 -4.93 11.81 4.59
C HIS A 30 -5.07 13.16 5.29
N VAL A 31 -4.04 14.02 5.26
CA VAL A 31 -4.16 15.37 5.83
C VAL A 31 -5.25 16.16 5.08
N ALA A 32 -6.16 16.78 5.83
CA ALA A 32 -7.25 17.57 5.26
C ALA A 32 -6.72 18.78 4.49
N LEU A 33 -7.29 19.02 3.31
CA LEU A 33 -7.05 20.21 2.49
C LEU A 33 -8.36 20.62 1.85
N ASP A 34 -8.62 21.92 1.81
CA ASP A 34 -9.84 22.45 1.23
C ASP A 34 -9.95 22.09 -0.26
N ARG A 35 -11.16 21.82 -0.71
CA ARG A 35 -11.47 21.50 -2.12
C ARG A 35 -11.04 22.60 -3.08
N GLY A 36 -11.14 23.86 -2.67
CA GLY A 36 -10.74 25.04 -3.46
C GLY A 36 -9.23 25.28 -3.52
N ASP A 37 -8.43 24.54 -2.76
CA ASP A 37 -6.97 24.73 -2.74
C ASP A 37 -6.34 24.26 -4.06
N PRO A 38 -5.39 25.03 -4.65
CA PRO A 38 -4.69 24.65 -5.88
C PRO A 38 -3.93 23.31 -5.81
N PHE A 39 -3.58 22.85 -4.59
CA PHE A 39 -2.87 21.60 -4.37
C PHE A 39 -3.79 20.42 -3.99
N TYR A 40 -5.12 20.62 -4.04
CA TYR A 40 -6.08 19.55 -3.69
C TYR A 40 -5.87 18.30 -4.53
N GLY A 41 -5.78 18.43 -5.85
CA GLY A 41 -5.56 17.31 -6.76
C GLY A 41 -4.23 16.61 -6.51
N LEU A 42 -3.16 17.37 -6.21
CA LEU A 42 -1.85 16.80 -5.88
C LEU A 42 -1.91 15.98 -4.57
N ARG A 43 -2.58 16.50 -3.54
CA ARG A 43 -2.84 15.79 -2.30
C ARG A 43 -3.56 14.47 -2.59
N ARG A 44 -4.62 14.50 -3.41
CA ARG A 44 -5.42 13.32 -3.76
C ARG A 44 -4.60 12.27 -4.51
N CYS A 45 -3.73 12.66 -5.42
CA CYS A 45 -2.80 11.77 -6.10
C CYS A 45 -1.88 10.99 -5.13
N GLY A 46 -1.69 11.46 -3.91
CA GLY A 46 -0.95 10.75 -2.86
C GLY A 46 -1.52 9.36 -2.53
N ASN A 47 -2.80 9.11 -2.86
CA ASN A 47 -3.42 7.79 -2.74
C ASN A 47 -2.69 6.69 -3.55
N VAL A 48 -1.94 7.04 -4.59
CA VAL A 48 -1.07 6.11 -5.34
C VAL A 48 -0.05 5.40 -4.44
N GLY A 49 0.28 5.96 -3.29
CA GLY A 49 1.17 5.33 -2.32
C GLY A 49 0.73 3.92 -1.91
N VAL A 50 -0.59 3.68 -1.80
CA VAL A 50 -1.12 2.34 -1.49
C VAL A 50 -0.87 1.36 -2.65
N ASP A 51 -1.04 1.81 -3.89
CA ASP A 51 -0.82 0.99 -5.08
C ASP A 51 0.68 0.67 -5.24
N ILE A 52 1.57 1.60 -4.90
CA ILE A 52 3.01 1.37 -4.83
C ILE A 52 3.35 0.29 -3.80
N PHE A 53 2.73 0.32 -2.60
CA PHE A 53 2.91 -0.75 -1.61
C PHE A 53 2.50 -2.11 -2.14
N LEU A 54 1.35 -2.21 -2.80
CA LEU A 54 0.83 -3.46 -3.34
C LEU A 54 1.73 -3.99 -4.47
N PHE A 55 2.12 -3.12 -5.42
CA PHE A 55 3.02 -3.48 -6.50
C PHE A 55 4.37 -4.01 -5.98
N LEU A 56 5.02 -3.26 -5.10
CA LEU A 56 6.31 -3.63 -4.51
C LEU A 56 6.19 -4.88 -3.62
N SER A 57 5.05 -5.11 -2.98
CA SER A 57 4.78 -6.34 -2.25
C SER A 57 4.70 -7.51 -3.22
N GLY A 58 3.97 -7.39 -4.33
CA GLY A 58 3.91 -8.41 -5.37
C GLY A 58 5.28 -8.80 -5.91
N VAL A 59 6.11 -7.80 -6.29
CA VAL A 59 7.51 -8.02 -6.71
C VAL A 59 8.29 -8.80 -5.64
N GLY A 60 8.20 -8.38 -4.38
CA GLY A 60 8.92 -9.03 -3.28
C GLY A 60 8.44 -10.44 -2.98
N LEU A 61 7.17 -10.76 -3.21
CA LEU A 61 6.63 -12.12 -3.06
C LEU A 61 7.20 -13.07 -4.09
N TRP A 62 7.32 -12.63 -5.35
CA TRP A 62 7.95 -13.44 -6.39
C TRP A 62 9.40 -13.81 -6.05
N PHE A 63 10.19 -12.85 -5.54
CA PHE A 63 11.55 -13.13 -5.06
C PHE A 63 11.61 -14.16 -3.93
N ALA A 64 10.68 -14.08 -2.99
CA ALA A 64 10.60 -15.04 -1.88
C ALA A 64 10.20 -16.43 -2.39
N TRP A 65 9.23 -16.51 -3.28
CA TRP A 65 8.74 -17.74 -3.90
C TRP A 65 9.78 -18.42 -4.77
N SER A 66 10.53 -17.65 -5.57
CA SER A 66 11.61 -18.18 -6.41
C SER A 66 12.75 -18.83 -5.62
N LYS A 67 12.92 -18.45 -4.32
CA LYS A 67 13.92 -19.03 -3.43
C LYS A 67 13.41 -20.25 -2.67
N ASN A 68 12.17 -20.23 -2.24
CA ASN A 68 11.56 -21.30 -1.48
C ASN A 68 10.05 -21.33 -1.76
N GLN A 69 9.56 -22.44 -2.31
CA GLN A 69 8.15 -22.65 -2.66
C GLN A 69 7.35 -23.37 -1.56
N ASP A 70 7.91 -23.48 -0.35
CA ASP A 70 7.17 -24.01 0.80
C ASP A 70 6.07 -23.01 1.22
N ILE A 71 4.84 -23.47 1.06
CA ILE A 71 3.63 -22.68 1.34
C ILE A 71 3.51 -22.35 2.83
N LEU A 72 3.80 -23.31 3.72
CA LEU A 72 3.70 -23.10 5.16
C LEU A 72 4.73 -22.07 5.63
N HIS A 73 5.98 -22.19 5.15
CA HIS A 73 7.04 -21.22 5.41
C HIS A 73 6.67 -19.84 4.88
N PHE A 74 6.07 -19.76 3.68
CA PHE A 74 5.59 -18.52 3.10
C PHE A 74 4.56 -17.82 4.00
N TYR A 75 3.48 -18.53 4.39
CA TYR A 75 2.44 -17.95 5.24
C TYR A 75 2.96 -17.55 6.62
N ARG A 76 3.74 -18.42 7.27
CA ARG A 76 4.34 -18.13 8.58
C ARG A 76 5.11 -16.81 8.57
N ARG A 77 5.93 -16.57 7.54
CA ARG A 77 6.72 -15.33 7.43
C ARG A 77 5.86 -14.09 7.24
N ARG A 78 4.74 -14.20 6.51
CA ARG A 78 3.83 -13.07 6.25
C ARG A 78 2.97 -12.77 7.48
N LEU A 79 2.40 -13.78 8.07
CA LEU A 79 1.61 -13.64 9.30
C LEU A 79 2.43 -13.05 10.44
N LEU A 80 3.63 -13.57 10.69
CA LEU A 80 4.50 -13.06 11.76
C LEU A 80 4.94 -11.60 11.54
N ARG A 81 4.93 -11.11 10.30
CA ARG A 81 5.24 -9.70 10.00
C ARG A 81 4.07 -8.76 10.27
N ILE A 82 2.83 -9.20 9.99
CA ILE A 82 1.65 -8.31 10.00
C ILE A 82 0.85 -8.48 11.28
N VAL A 83 0.52 -9.72 11.64
CA VAL A 83 -0.46 -10.03 12.68
C VAL A 83 -0.09 -9.47 14.05
N PRO A 84 1.16 -9.55 14.54
CA PRO A 84 1.47 -9.01 15.86
C PRO A 84 1.25 -7.50 15.95
N THR A 85 1.71 -6.73 14.96
CA THR A 85 1.50 -5.28 14.92
C THR A 85 0.01 -4.94 14.74
N TRP A 86 -0.67 -5.67 13.88
CA TRP A 86 -2.11 -5.53 13.67
C TRP A 86 -2.89 -5.72 14.97
N LEU A 87 -2.69 -6.84 15.68
CA LEU A 87 -3.42 -7.15 16.91
C LEU A 87 -3.23 -6.07 17.97
N VAL A 88 -2.02 -5.53 18.12
CA VAL A 88 -1.76 -4.42 19.07
C VAL A 88 -2.56 -3.17 18.68
N CYS A 89 -2.48 -2.73 17.42
CA CYS A 89 -3.17 -1.53 16.98
C CYS A 89 -4.69 -1.71 16.95
N ALA A 90 -5.20 -2.84 16.46
CA ALA A 90 -6.62 -3.13 16.43
C ALA A 90 -7.21 -3.20 17.85
N THR A 91 -6.54 -3.88 18.78
CA THR A 91 -6.98 -3.91 20.18
C THR A 91 -6.97 -2.52 20.80
N ALA A 92 -5.92 -1.73 20.57
CA ALA A 92 -5.82 -0.37 21.08
C ALA A 92 -6.90 0.57 20.51
N PHE A 93 -7.44 0.28 19.34
CA PHE A 93 -8.50 1.07 18.71
C PHE A 93 -9.91 0.55 19.06
N TYR A 94 -10.19 -0.73 18.82
CA TYR A 94 -11.53 -1.29 18.95
C TYR A 94 -11.96 -1.58 20.40
N LEU A 95 -11.03 -1.94 21.29
CA LEU A 95 -11.38 -2.22 22.68
C LEU A 95 -11.87 -0.99 23.46
N PRO A 96 -11.24 0.20 23.36
CA PRO A 96 -11.79 1.41 23.96
C PRO A 96 -13.15 1.82 23.37
N ASP A 97 -13.36 1.61 22.05
CA ASP A 97 -14.65 1.87 21.41
C ASP A 97 -15.74 0.95 21.98
N TYR A 98 -15.44 -0.33 22.11
CA TYR A 98 -16.40 -1.31 22.69
C TYR A 98 -16.75 -1.00 24.15
N LEU A 99 -15.77 -0.57 24.96
CA LEU A 99 -16.00 -0.22 26.38
C LEU A 99 -16.71 1.13 26.57
N GLY A 100 -16.67 2.00 25.55
CA GLY A 100 -17.22 3.36 25.58
C GLY A 100 -18.31 3.60 24.54
N PRO A 101 -18.03 4.32 23.44
CA PRO A 101 -19.06 4.81 22.50
C PRO A 101 -19.74 3.72 21.69
N ARG A 102 -19.09 2.56 21.47
CA ARG A 102 -19.59 1.43 20.66
C ARG A 102 -20.01 1.85 19.25
N LYS A 103 -19.21 2.72 18.64
CA LYS A 103 -19.46 3.22 17.30
C LYS A 103 -19.18 2.12 16.26
N PHE A 104 -18.08 1.42 16.43
CA PHE A 104 -17.59 0.34 15.57
C PHE A 104 -18.00 -1.02 16.15
N SER A 105 -17.41 -1.43 17.25
CA SER A 105 -17.66 -2.74 17.87
C SER A 105 -18.87 -2.70 18.81
N ARG A 106 -20.05 -3.10 18.31
CA ARG A 106 -21.32 -3.04 19.05
C ARG A 106 -21.55 -4.23 19.99
N SER A 107 -20.95 -5.37 19.68
CA SER A 107 -21.03 -6.60 20.47
C SER A 107 -19.65 -7.20 20.70
N LEU A 108 -19.56 -8.19 21.60
CA LEU A 108 -18.30 -8.94 21.79
C LEU A 108 -17.89 -9.71 20.53
N VAL A 109 -18.85 -10.17 19.76
CA VAL A 109 -18.58 -10.87 18.49
C VAL A 109 -18.00 -9.91 17.47
N ASP A 110 -18.57 -8.69 17.36
CA ASP A 110 -18.03 -7.64 16.49
C ASP A 110 -16.60 -7.28 16.90
N LEU A 111 -16.36 -7.04 18.21
CA LEU A 111 -15.03 -6.75 18.73
C LEU A 111 -13.99 -7.81 18.33
N ILE A 112 -14.34 -9.09 18.51
CA ILE A 112 -13.45 -10.20 18.14
C ILE A 112 -13.25 -10.24 16.62
N GLY A 113 -14.30 -10.04 15.84
CA GLY A 113 -14.26 -9.97 14.37
C GLY A 113 -13.37 -8.83 13.87
N ASP A 114 -13.53 -7.63 14.45
CA ASP A 114 -12.75 -6.46 14.08
C ASP A 114 -11.28 -6.62 14.44
N ILE A 115 -10.96 -7.09 15.64
CA ILE A 115 -9.57 -7.32 16.06
C ILE A 115 -8.90 -8.42 15.24
N THR A 116 -9.61 -9.46 14.83
CA THR A 116 -9.00 -10.61 14.12
C THR A 116 -8.88 -10.40 12.62
N ILE A 117 -9.95 -10.03 11.95
CA ILE A 117 -10.04 -9.97 10.49
C ILE A 117 -10.55 -8.62 9.94
N ASN A 118 -10.75 -7.62 10.80
CA ASN A 118 -11.38 -6.34 10.45
C ASN A 118 -12.74 -6.55 9.77
N TRP A 119 -13.67 -7.12 10.55
CA TRP A 119 -15.01 -7.51 10.08
C TRP A 119 -15.78 -6.34 9.49
N ASP A 120 -15.67 -5.15 10.09
CA ASP A 120 -16.33 -3.93 9.63
C ASP A 120 -15.96 -3.57 8.19
N PHE A 121 -14.70 -3.77 7.79
CA PHE A 121 -14.29 -3.57 6.40
C PHE A 121 -15.01 -4.53 5.44
N TRP A 122 -15.11 -5.82 5.79
CA TRP A 122 -15.68 -6.82 4.90
C TRP A 122 -17.20 -6.76 4.78
N LEU A 123 -17.90 -6.32 5.84
CA LEU A 123 -19.36 -6.43 5.94
C LEU A 123 -20.09 -5.09 6.00
N HIS A 124 -19.45 -4.02 6.47
CA HIS A 124 -20.15 -2.77 6.82
C HIS A 124 -19.63 -1.53 6.08
N ASP A 125 -18.81 -1.69 5.03
CA ASP A 125 -18.21 -0.57 4.25
C ASP A 125 -17.38 0.41 5.10
N GLU A 126 -16.79 -0.08 6.19
CA GLU A 126 -15.95 0.74 7.06
C GLU A 126 -14.48 0.69 6.61
N LEU A 127 -13.93 1.85 6.27
CA LEU A 127 -12.57 1.92 5.70
C LEU A 127 -11.45 1.98 6.75
N THR A 128 -11.79 1.85 8.04
CA THR A 128 -10.81 1.82 9.13
C THR A 128 -9.85 0.64 8.94
N PHE A 129 -8.56 0.94 8.80
CA PHE A 129 -7.49 -0.06 8.58
C PHE A 129 -7.66 -1.01 7.38
N TRP A 130 -8.51 -0.68 6.41
CA TRP A 130 -8.91 -1.54 5.29
C TRP A 130 -7.74 -2.23 4.56
N TYR A 131 -6.56 -1.59 4.48
CA TYR A 131 -5.40 -2.13 3.78
C TYR A 131 -4.88 -3.43 4.39
N VAL A 132 -4.96 -3.60 5.73
CA VAL A 132 -4.44 -4.79 6.40
C VAL A 132 -5.21 -6.05 6.03
N PRO A 133 -6.56 -6.12 6.18
CA PRO A 133 -7.31 -7.30 5.73
C PRO A 133 -7.19 -7.51 4.22
N ALA A 134 -7.13 -6.45 3.42
CA ALA A 134 -6.94 -6.52 1.98
C ALA A 134 -5.61 -7.19 1.60
N ILE A 135 -4.49 -6.75 2.17
CA ILE A 135 -3.17 -7.34 1.87
C ILE A 135 -3.04 -8.76 2.42
N MET A 136 -3.69 -9.09 3.53
CA MET A 136 -3.70 -10.45 4.09
C MET A 136 -4.44 -11.41 3.14
N LEU A 137 -5.58 -11.02 2.58
CA LEU A 137 -6.29 -11.82 1.57
C LEU A 137 -5.46 -11.98 0.30
N LEU A 138 -4.81 -10.91 -0.18
CA LEU A 138 -3.91 -11.00 -1.33
C LEU A 138 -2.72 -11.94 -1.07
N TYR A 139 -2.17 -11.94 0.14
CA TYR A 139 -1.11 -12.89 0.52
C TYR A 139 -1.61 -14.32 0.59
N LEU A 140 -2.87 -14.54 0.96
CA LEU A 140 -3.49 -15.88 0.94
C LEU A 140 -3.58 -16.42 -0.50
N LEU A 141 -3.94 -15.57 -1.46
CA LEU A 141 -4.10 -15.94 -2.87
C LEU A 141 -2.77 -16.02 -3.64
N ALA A 142 -1.75 -15.27 -3.21
CA ALA A 142 -0.50 -15.13 -3.94
C ALA A 142 0.22 -16.45 -4.27
N PRO A 143 0.38 -17.43 -3.35
CA PRO A 143 1.05 -18.69 -3.65
C PRO A 143 0.34 -19.51 -4.74
N LEU A 144 -1.00 -19.48 -4.77
CA LEU A 144 -1.80 -20.15 -5.79
C LEU A 144 -1.50 -19.55 -7.18
N TYR A 145 -1.53 -18.23 -7.27
CA TYR A 145 -1.21 -17.53 -8.50
C TYR A 145 0.25 -17.73 -8.94
N MET A 146 1.20 -17.58 -8.01
CA MET A 146 2.61 -17.79 -8.33
C MET A 146 2.90 -19.23 -8.79
N LYS A 147 2.26 -20.23 -8.19
CA LYS A 147 2.35 -21.63 -8.63
C LYS A 147 1.75 -21.82 -10.02
N LEU A 148 0.60 -21.17 -10.29
CA LEU A 148 -0.05 -21.22 -11.59
C LEU A 148 0.86 -20.67 -12.69
N ILE A 149 1.37 -19.44 -12.56
CA ILE A 149 2.21 -18.77 -13.56
C ILE A 149 3.62 -19.35 -13.67
N SER A 150 4.09 -20.10 -12.64
CA SER A 150 5.36 -20.84 -12.72
C SER A 150 5.25 -22.08 -13.61
N ARG A 151 4.06 -22.70 -13.68
CA ARG A 151 3.79 -23.87 -14.52
C ARG A 151 3.31 -23.49 -15.91
N HIS A 152 2.52 -22.44 -15.99
CA HIS A 152 1.77 -21.97 -17.14
C HIS A 152 1.96 -20.46 -17.29
N SER A 153 3.01 -20.05 -18.00
CA SER A 153 3.37 -18.63 -18.16
C SER A 153 2.31 -17.82 -18.91
N GLU A 154 1.49 -18.49 -19.70
CA GLU A 154 0.35 -17.90 -20.41
C GLU A 154 -0.68 -17.27 -19.49
N TYR A 155 -0.82 -17.73 -18.24
CA TYR A 155 -1.77 -17.14 -17.28
C TYR A 155 -1.29 -15.82 -16.66
N ARG A 156 -0.13 -15.29 -17.07
CA ARG A 156 0.32 -13.95 -16.64
C ARG A 156 -0.58 -12.80 -17.11
N TRP A 157 -1.47 -13.04 -18.06
CA TRP A 157 -2.48 -12.06 -18.47
C TRP A 157 -3.70 -11.97 -17.53
N THR A 158 -3.81 -12.85 -16.54
CA THR A 158 -4.92 -12.87 -15.57
C THR A 158 -5.25 -11.51 -14.93
N PRO A 159 -4.29 -10.57 -14.68
CA PRO A 159 -4.63 -9.23 -14.20
C PRO A 159 -5.62 -8.47 -15.11
N VAL A 160 -5.68 -8.80 -16.40
CA VAL A 160 -6.68 -8.23 -17.32
C VAL A 160 -8.10 -8.68 -16.92
N LEU A 161 -8.28 -9.96 -16.55
CA LEU A 161 -9.58 -10.45 -16.03
C LEU A 161 -9.94 -9.77 -14.70
N MET A 162 -8.95 -9.45 -13.87
CA MET A 162 -9.19 -8.73 -12.63
C MET A 162 -9.66 -7.30 -12.91
N ILE A 163 -9.15 -6.63 -13.96
CA ILE A 163 -9.65 -5.32 -14.42
C ILE A 163 -11.09 -5.47 -14.95
N VAL A 164 -11.38 -6.51 -15.74
CA VAL A 164 -12.76 -6.78 -16.22
C VAL A 164 -13.69 -7.01 -15.03
N TRP A 165 -13.25 -7.76 -14.02
CA TRP A 165 -14.02 -7.90 -12.77
C TRP A 165 -14.31 -6.56 -12.10
N CYS A 166 -13.33 -5.67 -12.00
CA CYS A 166 -13.55 -4.33 -11.45
C CYS A 166 -14.59 -3.54 -12.24
N ILE A 167 -14.58 -3.66 -13.58
CA ILE A 167 -15.59 -3.07 -14.47
C ILE A 167 -16.98 -3.65 -14.14
N MET A 168 -17.08 -4.96 -13.98
CA MET A 168 -18.34 -5.62 -13.61
C MET A 168 -18.84 -5.18 -12.23
N VAL A 169 -17.97 -5.10 -11.23
CA VAL A 169 -18.31 -4.61 -9.89
C VAL A 169 -18.87 -3.18 -9.94
N GLN A 170 -18.36 -2.33 -10.83
CA GLN A 170 -18.81 -0.95 -10.94
C GLN A 170 -20.17 -0.80 -11.65
N TRP A 171 -20.41 -1.56 -12.74
CA TRP A 171 -21.54 -1.27 -13.64
C TRP A 171 -22.59 -2.38 -13.74
N VAL A 172 -22.33 -3.59 -13.20
CA VAL A 172 -23.34 -4.66 -13.18
C VAL A 172 -24.10 -4.61 -11.85
N LEU A 173 -25.30 -4.06 -11.85
CA LEU A 173 -26.09 -3.77 -10.64
C LEU A 173 -26.15 -4.92 -9.61
N PRO A 174 -26.47 -6.19 -9.97
CA PRO A 174 -26.48 -7.26 -8.98
C PRO A 174 -25.12 -7.50 -8.30
N ILE A 175 -24.02 -7.36 -9.04
CA ILE A 175 -22.65 -7.50 -8.51
C ILE A 175 -22.30 -6.28 -7.66
N HIS A 176 -22.66 -5.09 -8.12
CA HIS A 176 -22.44 -3.84 -7.37
C HIS A 176 -23.14 -3.88 -6.01
N HIS A 177 -24.39 -4.31 -5.96
CA HIS A 177 -25.12 -4.44 -4.69
C HIS A 177 -24.51 -5.48 -3.75
N ALA A 178 -23.93 -6.55 -4.29
CA ALA A 178 -23.34 -7.60 -3.48
C ALA A 178 -21.95 -7.23 -2.93
N VAL A 179 -21.07 -6.64 -3.75
CA VAL A 179 -19.65 -6.46 -3.41
C VAL A 179 -19.08 -5.10 -3.76
N GLY A 180 -19.92 -4.13 -4.15
CA GLY A 180 -19.50 -2.77 -4.53
C GLY A 180 -18.90 -1.98 -3.36
N HIS A 181 -19.29 -2.24 -2.13
CA HIS A 181 -18.69 -1.67 -0.93
C HIS A 181 -17.19 -2.01 -0.79
N LEU A 182 -16.74 -3.10 -1.41
CA LEU A 182 -15.33 -3.50 -1.47
C LEU A 182 -14.60 -2.93 -2.70
N GLU A 183 -15.12 -1.91 -3.37
CA GLU A 183 -14.52 -1.31 -4.58
C GLU A 183 -13.07 -0.88 -4.34
N ILE A 184 -12.76 -0.34 -3.16
CA ILE A 184 -11.40 0.05 -2.77
C ILE A 184 -10.42 -1.15 -2.78
N PHE A 185 -10.89 -2.34 -2.48
CA PHE A 185 -10.11 -3.58 -2.56
C PHE A 185 -10.00 -4.06 -4.01
N TRP A 186 -11.16 -4.22 -4.69
CA TRP A 186 -11.19 -4.78 -6.04
C TRP A 186 -10.31 -4.01 -7.01
N SER A 187 -10.39 -2.69 -6.98
CA SER A 187 -9.64 -1.82 -7.88
C SER A 187 -8.11 -1.92 -7.70
N ARG A 188 -7.65 -2.47 -6.59
CA ARG A 188 -6.22 -2.63 -6.27
C ARG A 188 -5.69 -4.05 -6.44
N VAL A 189 -6.57 -5.03 -6.64
CA VAL A 189 -6.16 -6.42 -6.94
C VAL A 189 -5.26 -6.49 -8.17
N PRO A 190 -5.57 -5.86 -9.32
CA PRO A 190 -4.74 -5.97 -10.52
C PRO A 190 -3.30 -5.54 -10.30
N ILE A 191 -3.05 -4.40 -9.65
CA ILE A 191 -1.69 -3.86 -9.48
C ILE A 191 -0.80 -4.78 -8.62
N PHE A 192 -1.36 -5.46 -7.65
CA PHE A 192 -0.64 -6.44 -6.84
C PHE A 192 -0.17 -7.64 -7.69
N PHE A 193 -1.05 -8.21 -8.51
CA PHE A 193 -0.71 -9.34 -9.38
C PHE A 193 0.21 -8.93 -10.54
N ILE A 194 0.07 -7.72 -11.07
CA ILE A 194 1.04 -7.14 -12.00
C ILE A 194 2.42 -7.06 -11.34
N GLY A 195 2.49 -6.66 -10.07
CA GLY A 195 3.73 -6.66 -9.29
C GLY A 195 4.38 -8.05 -9.21
N ILE A 196 3.60 -9.11 -8.99
CA ILE A 196 4.09 -10.50 -9.03
C ILE A 196 4.65 -10.83 -10.41
N ASN A 197 3.93 -10.49 -11.48
CA ASN A 197 4.37 -10.74 -12.87
C ASN A 197 5.67 -10.00 -13.21
N CYS A 198 5.84 -8.78 -12.73
CA CYS A 198 7.06 -8.00 -12.92
C CYS A 198 8.24 -8.56 -12.13
N GLY A 199 7.98 -9.32 -11.07
CA GLY A 199 9.03 -9.86 -10.19
C GLY A 199 10.09 -10.67 -10.94
N GLU A 200 9.71 -11.44 -11.97
CA GLU A 200 10.67 -12.19 -12.79
C GLU A 200 11.57 -11.28 -13.63
N MET A 201 11.02 -10.25 -14.24
CA MET A 201 11.81 -9.26 -15.00
C MET A 201 12.81 -8.51 -14.13
N VAL A 202 12.40 -8.21 -12.88
CA VAL A 202 13.27 -7.57 -11.88
C VAL A 202 14.37 -8.53 -11.43
N ARG A 203 14.04 -9.82 -11.22
CA ARG A 203 14.98 -10.87 -10.79
C ARG A 203 16.02 -11.18 -11.88
N THR A 204 15.60 -11.20 -13.15
CA THR A 204 16.50 -11.45 -14.31
C THR A 204 17.24 -10.22 -14.78
N GLU A 205 17.19 -9.12 -14.01
CA GLU A 205 17.91 -7.87 -14.23
C GLU A 205 17.69 -7.23 -15.62
N ARG A 206 16.48 -7.40 -16.18
CA ARG A 206 16.14 -6.77 -17.46
C ARG A 206 16.31 -5.26 -17.37
N ARG A 207 16.55 -4.63 -18.53
CA ARG A 207 16.73 -3.18 -18.67
C ARG A 207 15.66 -2.61 -19.59
N ILE A 208 15.31 -1.35 -19.35
CA ILE A 208 14.54 -0.52 -20.28
C ILE A 208 15.57 0.37 -20.99
N GLU A 209 15.68 0.22 -22.29
CA GLU A 209 16.63 0.98 -23.08
C GLU A 209 16.31 2.47 -23.12
N GLY A 210 17.32 3.29 -23.38
CA GLY A 210 17.21 4.74 -23.31
C GLY A 210 16.12 5.34 -24.19
N SER A 211 15.81 4.73 -25.35
CA SER A 211 14.67 5.13 -26.20
C SER A 211 13.31 4.91 -25.52
N ALA A 212 13.14 3.74 -24.88
CA ALA A 212 11.90 3.41 -24.15
C ALA A 212 11.76 4.23 -22.83
N VAL A 213 12.87 4.78 -22.30
CA VAL A 213 12.79 5.68 -21.13
C VAL A 213 12.05 6.98 -21.46
N TRP A 214 12.18 7.49 -22.68
CA TRP A 214 11.38 8.64 -23.11
C TRP A 214 9.89 8.31 -23.11
N MET A 215 9.51 7.15 -23.64
CA MET A 215 8.11 6.69 -23.62
C MET A 215 7.60 6.56 -22.19
N LEU A 216 8.42 6.04 -21.26
CA LEU A 216 8.09 5.96 -19.86
C LEU A 216 7.86 7.34 -19.21
N LEU A 217 8.73 8.33 -19.50
CA LEU A 217 8.56 9.68 -18.96
C LEU A 217 7.31 10.36 -19.51
N ILE A 218 7.00 10.18 -20.79
CA ILE A 218 5.75 10.66 -21.40
C ILE A 218 4.56 9.96 -20.74
N ALA A 219 4.57 8.64 -20.61
CA ALA A 219 3.50 7.88 -19.94
C ALA A 219 3.32 8.32 -18.48
N PHE A 220 4.41 8.58 -17.76
CA PHE A 220 4.35 9.14 -16.41
C PHE A 220 3.69 10.52 -16.41
N ALA A 221 4.14 11.44 -17.26
CA ALA A 221 3.58 12.78 -17.36
C ALA A 221 2.09 12.75 -17.72
N MET A 222 1.70 11.89 -18.66
CA MET A 222 0.30 11.72 -19.05
C MET A 222 -0.55 11.14 -17.90
N THR A 223 -0.13 10.05 -17.31
CA THR A 223 -0.91 9.38 -16.24
C THR A 223 -1.00 10.26 -14.99
N PHE A 224 0.10 10.89 -14.59
CA PHE A 224 0.11 11.83 -13.47
C PHE A 224 -0.71 13.09 -13.78
N GLY A 225 -0.53 13.70 -14.94
CA GLY A 225 -1.28 14.88 -15.35
C GLY A 225 -2.78 14.62 -15.47
N THR A 226 -3.18 13.45 -16.01
CA THR A 226 -4.59 13.07 -16.07
C THR A 226 -5.15 12.80 -14.65
N SER A 227 -4.42 12.09 -13.78
CA SER A 227 -4.84 11.90 -12.40
C SER A 227 -5.00 13.23 -11.67
N LEU A 228 -4.03 14.14 -11.82
CA LEU A 228 -4.08 15.47 -11.23
C LEU A 228 -5.27 16.27 -11.73
N TYR A 229 -5.54 16.26 -13.03
CA TYR A 229 -6.67 16.96 -13.64
C TYR A 229 -8.01 16.38 -13.14
N LEU A 230 -8.16 15.07 -13.12
CA LEU A 230 -9.38 14.41 -12.64
C LEU A 230 -9.66 14.76 -11.17
N GLU A 231 -8.65 14.69 -10.33
CA GLU A 231 -8.79 14.96 -8.90
C GLU A 231 -8.98 16.47 -8.61
N GLN A 232 -8.33 17.37 -9.35
CA GLN A 232 -8.44 18.82 -9.16
C GLN A 232 -9.72 19.39 -9.75
N GLU A 233 -9.99 19.13 -11.03
CA GLU A 233 -11.04 19.82 -11.80
C GLU A 233 -12.32 18.98 -11.91
N ARG A 234 -12.22 17.65 -11.89
CA ARG A 234 -13.32 16.72 -12.19
C ARG A 234 -13.66 15.79 -11.03
N HIS A 235 -13.17 16.09 -9.84
CA HIS A 235 -13.42 15.24 -8.66
C HIS A 235 -14.91 15.01 -8.41
N GLY A 236 -15.31 13.74 -8.30
CA GLY A 236 -16.70 13.32 -8.15
C GLY A 236 -17.51 13.29 -9.44
N MET A 237 -16.96 13.71 -10.60
CA MET A 237 -17.63 13.60 -11.90
C MET A 237 -17.68 12.17 -12.42
N PHE A 238 -16.64 11.39 -12.11
CA PHE A 238 -16.55 9.99 -12.47
C PHE A 238 -16.57 9.12 -11.21
N PRO A 239 -17.00 7.84 -11.31
CA PRO A 239 -16.82 6.89 -10.22
C PRO A 239 -15.33 6.77 -9.84
N LEU A 240 -15.03 6.62 -8.56
CA LEU A 240 -13.65 6.45 -8.04
C LEU A 240 -12.89 5.31 -8.73
N PHE A 241 -13.61 4.32 -9.21
CA PHE A 241 -13.08 3.23 -10.02
C PHE A 241 -12.26 3.71 -11.22
N VAL A 242 -12.73 4.73 -11.97
CA VAL A 242 -12.03 5.25 -13.17
C VAL A 242 -10.66 5.82 -12.77
N GLU A 243 -10.63 6.63 -11.72
CA GLU A 243 -9.40 7.21 -11.18
C GLU A 243 -8.42 6.12 -10.70
N ARG A 244 -8.94 5.08 -10.03
CA ARG A 244 -8.13 3.97 -9.53
C ARG A 244 -7.59 3.06 -10.63
N MET A 245 -8.31 2.88 -11.73
CA MET A 245 -7.76 2.16 -12.90
C MET A 245 -6.61 2.93 -13.55
N LEU A 246 -6.66 4.27 -13.55
CA LEU A 246 -5.56 5.11 -14.00
C LEU A 246 -4.33 4.99 -13.08
N TYR A 247 -4.52 4.68 -11.80
CA TYR A 247 -3.39 4.44 -10.88
C TYR A 247 -2.57 3.20 -11.22
N ILE A 248 -3.08 2.24 -11.98
CA ILE A 248 -2.30 1.07 -12.41
C ILE A 248 -1.07 1.49 -13.24
N PRO A 249 -1.20 2.13 -14.42
CA PRO A 249 -0.05 2.61 -15.17
C PRO A 249 0.72 3.71 -14.43
N PHE A 250 0.04 4.59 -13.70
CA PHE A 250 0.67 5.64 -12.91
C PHE A 250 1.62 5.06 -11.84
N THR A 251 1.23 3.99 -11.14
CA THR A 251 2.06 3.30 -10.16
C THR A 251 3.32 2.70 -10.80
N ILE A 252 3.17 2.00 -11.93
CA ILE A 252 4.31 1.38 -12.62
C ILE A 252 5.30 2.45 -13.06
N CYS A 253 4.81 3.51 -13.68
CA CYS A 253 5.64 4.64 -14.11
C CYS A 253 6.31 5.33 -12.91
N SER A 254 5.57 5.56 -11.81
CA SER A 254 6.10 6.16 -10.59
C SER A 254 7.23 5.34 -9.97
N VAL A 255 7.07 4.02 -9.86
CA VAL A 255 8.11 3.11 -9.35
C VAL A 255 9.37 3.17 -10.21
N LEU A 256 9.23 3.19 -11.55
CA LEU A 256 10.35 3.26 -12.48
C LEU A 256 11.05 4.64 -12.44
N VAL A 257 10.29 5.72 -12.31
CA VAL A 257 10.83 7.09 -12.16
C VAL A 257 11.57 7.22 -10.81
N MET A 258 10.95 6.78 -9.70
CA MET A 258 11.58 6.77 -8.38
C MET A 258 12.86 5.94 -8.36
N ASN A 259 12.88 4.81 -9.06
CA ASN A 259 14.06 3.98 -9.23
C ASN A 259 15.27 4.78 -9.78
N ARG A 260 15.00 5.64 -10.77
CA ARG A 260 16.00 6.53 -11.35
C ARG A 260 16.40 7.65 -10.40
N ILE A 261 15.44 8.21 -9.67
CA ILE A 261 15.68 9.26 -8.68
C ILE A 261 16.58 8.73 -7.58
N PHE A 262 16.24 7.62 -6.91
CA PHE A 262 17.00 7.06 -5.79
C PHE A 262 18.42 6.60 -6.17
N ARG A 263 18.63 6.22 -7.43
CA ARG A 263 19.98 5.93 -7.95
C ARG A 263 20.91 7.16 -7.91
N ARG A 264 20.36 8.37 -8.04
CA ARG A 264 21.12 9.65 -8.10
C ARG A 264 21.07 10.43 -6.79
N THR A 265 20.20 10.05 -5.88
CA THR A 265 19.99 10.73 -4.61
C THR A 265 21.14 10.43 -3.65
N PRO A 266 21.62 11.43 -2.86
CA PRO A 266 22.65 11.24 -1.85
C PRO A 266 22.27 10.16 -0.83
N GLN A 267 23.27 9.46 -0.28
CA GLN A 267 23.03 8.32 0.62
C GLN A 267 22.24 8.69 1.90
N TRP A 268 22.42 9.91 2.42
CA TRP A 268 21.69 10.34 3.61
C TRP A 268 20.19 10.47 3.34
N VAL A 269 19.78 10.96 2.17
CA VAL A 269 18.36 11.00 1.75
C VAL A 269 17.83 9.59 1.59
N ASN A 270 18.55 8.72 0.88
CA ASN A 270 18.15 7.31 0.72
C ASN A 270 18.01 6.62 2.09
N ARG A 271 18.89 6.92 3.05
CA ARG A 271 18.81 6.37 4.41
C ARG A 271 17.54 6.82 5.11
N SER A 272 17.15 8.09 4.98
CA SER A 272 15.91 8.63 5.56
C SER A 272 14.66 7.95 4.98
N PHE A 273 14.57 7.84 3.66
CA PHE A 273 13.45 7.12 3.02
C PHE A 273 13.43 5.63 3.39
N ARG A 274 14.59 4.99 3.48
CA ARG A 274 14.70 3.58 3.91
C ARG A 274 14.21 3.40 5.34
N PHE A 275 14.51 4.33 6.24
CA PHE A 275 14.01 4.32 7.61
C PHE A 275 12.47 4.39 7.64
N VAL A 276 11.87 5.35 6.94
CA VAL A 276 10.41 5.46 6.81
C VAL A 276 9.81 4.18 6.21
N GLY A 277 10.43 3.63 5.17
CA GLY A 277 9.95 2.41 4.51
C GLY A 277 10.03 1.16 5.39
N ALA A 278 11.02 1.09 6.28
CA ALA A 278 11.13 0.00 7.26
C ALA A 278 9.99 0.03 8.30
N LEU A 279 9.45 1.22 8.59
CA LEU A 279 8.35 1.46 9.53
C LEU A 279 6.98 1.57 8.86
N SER A 280 6.87 1.30 7.55
CA SER A 280 5.67 1.63 6.76
C SER A 280 4.40 0.96 7.26
N LEU A 281 4.45 -0.27 7.77
CA LEU A 281 3.28 -0.96 8.33
C LEU A 281 2.81 -0.29 9.62
N GLU A 282 3.72 -0.07 10.54
CA GLU A 282 3.45 0.56 11.83
C GLU A 282 2.95 2.00 11.62
N ALA A 283 3.61 2.76 10.76
CA ALA A 283 3.21 4.11 10.40
C ALA A 283 1.82 4.16 9.76
N TYR A 284 1.50 3.21 8.87
CA TYR A 284 0.17 3.09 8.28
C TYR A 284 -0.92 2.89 9.34
N LEU A 285 -0.69 2.00 10.31
CA LEU A 285 -1.67 1.70 11.36
C LEU A 285 -1.85 2.86 12.36
N ILE A 286 -0.85 3.72 12.52
CA ILE A 286 -0.84 4.75 13.56
C ILE A 286 -1.28 6.12 13.02
N HIS A 287 -0.87 6.51 11.82
CA HIS A 287 -0.89 7.92 11.38
C HIS A 287 -2.25 8.59 11.40
N ILE A 288 -3.34 7.89 11.12
CA ILE A 288 -4.70 8.47 11.13
C ILE A 288 -5.25 8.45 12.56
N HIS A 289 -5.55 7.27 13.07
CA HIS A 289 -6.39 7.07 14.25
C HIS A 289 -5.70 7.40 15.57
N PHE A 290 -4.36 7.39 15.59
CA PHE A 290 -3.59 7.64 16.82
C PHE A 290 -2.77 8.94 16.78
N VAL A 291 -2.71 9.62 15.61
CA VAL A 291 -1.92 10.86 15.46
C VAL A 291 -2.73 11.95 14.79
N LEU A 292 -3.12 11.78 13.54
CA LEU A 292 -3.72 12.83 12.72
C LEU A 292 -5.04 13.35 13.31
N VAL A 293 -5.88 12.46 13.82
CA VAL A 293 -7.15 12.80 14.47
C VAL A 293 -6.99 13.77 15.65
N TYR A 294 -5.83 13.76 16.30
CA TYR A 294 -5.52 14.68 17.40
C TYR A 294 -4.83 15.97 16.96
N ILE A 295 -4.25 16.02 15.77
CA ILE A 295 -3.56 17.21 15.22
C ILE A 295 -4.55 18.09 14.44
N GLU A 296 -5.44 17.50 13.64
CA GLU A 296 -6.37 18.25 12.78
C GLU A 296 -7.23 19.30 13.51
N PRO A 297 -7.75 19.06 14.72
CA PRO A 297 -8.52 20.07 15.46
C PRO A 297 -7.77 21.35 15.79
N HIS A 298 -6.43 21.34 15.72
CA HIS A 298 -5.62 22.53 15.96
C HIS A 298 -5.51 23.47 14.76
N HIS A 299 -6.06 23.09 13.59
CA HIS A 299 -6.10 23.92 12.37
C HIS A 299 -4.77 24.58 11.97
N LEU A 300 -3.68 23.83 12.07
CA LEU A 300 -2.31 24.32 11.80
C LEU A 300 -2.05 24.63 10.32
N GLY A 301 -2.96 24.27 9.41
CA GLY A 301 -2.76 24.29 7.99
C GLY A 301 -2.12 23.00 7.46
N TYR A 302 -2.15 22.82 6.12
CA TYR A 302 -1.80 21.54 5.49
C TYR A 302 -0.36 21.08 5.79
N TRP A 303 0.64 21.91 5.47
CA TRP A 303 2.04 21.52 5.61
C TRP A 303 2.50 21.32 7.07
N PRO A 304 2.17 22.20 8.01
CA PRO A 304 2.48 21.97 9.42
C PRO A 304 1.79 20.72 9.97
N THR A 305 0.53 20.45 9.59
CA THR A 305 -0.19 19.23 9.99
C THR A 305 0.50 17.97 9.43
N PHE A 306 0.89 17.99 8.16
CA PHE A 306 1.66 16.90 7.56
C PHE A 306 2.98 16.64 8.29
N LEU A 307 3.78 17.70 8.50
CA LEU A 307 5.08 17.57 9.15
C LEU A 307 4.95 17.09 10.60
N ALA A 308 3.98 17.62 11.35
CA ALA A 308 3.69 17.19 12.71
C ALA A 308 3.25 15.72 12.74
N THR A 309 2.37 15.31 11.82
CA THR A 309 1.92 13.93 11.71
C THR A 309 3.11 12.99 11.45
N VAL A 310 3.98 13.32 10.51
CA VAL A 310 5.19 12.52 10.22
C VAL A 310 6.11 12.45 11.44
N ALA A 311 6.39 13.62 12.07
CA ALA A 311 7.31 13.74 13.20
C ALA A 311 6.85 12.96 14.43
N ILE A 312 5.53 12.85 14.66
CA ILE A 312 4.96 12.09 15.77
C ILE A 312 4.78 10.61 15.40
N THR A 313 4.31 10.33 14.19
CA THR A 313 4.04 8.94 13.75
C THR A 313 5.32 8.09 13.73
N LEU A 314 6.43 8.62 13.21
CA LEU A 314 7.63 7.80 13.01
C LEU A 314 8.27 7.32 14.32
N PRO A 315 8.45 8.14 15.36
CA PRO A 315 8.92 7.65 16.66
C PRO A 315 7.99 6.63 17.30
N ILE A 316 6.68 6.83 17.25
CA ILE A 316 5.70 5.88 17.79
C ILE A 316 5.76 4.56 17.01
N ALA A 317 5.81 4.62 15.67
CA ALA A 317 5.96 3.45 14.81
C ALA A 317 7.25 2.68 15.09
N TRP A 318 8.35 3.38 15.34
CA TRP A 318 9.62 2.76 15.70
C TRP A 318 9.55 2.04 17.06
N VAL A 319 8.95 2.67 18.07
CA VAL A 319 8.74 2.05 19.39
C VAL A 319 7.83 0.82 19.26
N LEU A 320 6.73 0.93 18.53
CA LEU A 320 5.80 -0.19 18.29
C LEU A 320 6.52 -1.36 17.60
N GLN A 321 7.29 -1.09 16.54
CA GLN A 321 8.07 -2.11 15.85
C GLN A 321 9.07 -2.77 16.79
N TRP A 322 9.73 -2.00 17.65
CA TRP A 322 10.66 -2.52 18.64
C TRP A 322 9.96 -3.44 19.65
N ILE A 323 8.80 -3.03 20.18
CA ILE A 323 7.99 -3.86 21.10
C ILE A 323 7.61 -5.18 20.44
N VAL A 324 7.06 -5.13 19.24
CA VAL A 324 6.52 -6.31 18.56
C VAL A 324 7.62 -7.27 18.10
N THR A 325 8.79 -6.76 17.69
CA THR A 325 9.85 -7.60 17.10
C THR A 325 10.95 -7.99 18.08
N LYS A 326 11.36 -7.09 18.96
CA LYS A 326 12.54 -7.27 19.83
C LYS A 326 12.17 -7.84 21.17
N LEU A 327 11.10 -7.37 21.79
CA LEU A 327 10.69 -7.79 23.13
C LEU A 327 10.42 -9.30 23.22
N PRO A 328 9.67 -9.94 22.33
CA PRO A 328 9.47 -11.38 22.36
C PRO A 328 10.76 -12.18 22.19
N ALA A 329 11.67 -11.71 21.32
CA ALA A 329 12.97 -12.36 21.12
C ALA A 329 13.86 -12.30 22.37
N MET A 330 13.82 -11.20 23.12
CA MET A 330 14.57 -11.05 24.37
C MET A 330 14.00 -11.92 25.49
N ILE A 331 12.68 -12.03 25.60
CA ILE A 331 12.02 -12.89 26.61
C ILE A 331 12.33 -14.36 26.34
N MET A 332 12.29 -14.80 25.08
CA MET A 332 12.64 -16.20 24.75
C MET A 332 14.10 -16.53 25.02
N LYS A 333 15.03 -15.59 24.81
CA LYS A 333 16.45 -15.80 25.17
C LYS A 333 16.67 -15.96 26.67
N ARG A 334 15.94 -15.17 27.51
CA ARG A 334 16.03 -15.28 28.97
C ARG A 334 15.47 -16.60 29.54
N LYS A 335 14.47 -17.19 28.87
CA LYS A 335 13.91 -18.50 29.33
C LYS A 335 14.81 -19.68 29.00
N ASN A 336 15.77 -19.53 28.10
CA ASN A 336 16.68 -20.58 27.65
C ASN A 336 18.08 -20.44 28.30
N GLN A 337 18.28 -19.50 29.20
CA GLN A 337 19.42 -19.37 30.13
C GLN A 337 19.00 -19.75 31.56
#